data_8f9d61935962736c78373f2564bcfe14
#
_entry.id   8f9d61935962736c78373f2564bcfe14
#
_cell.length_a   1.000
_cell.length_b   1.000
_cell.length_c   1.000
_cell.angle_alpha   90.00
_cell.angle_beta   90.00
_cell.angle_gamma   90.00
#
_symmetry.space_group_name_H-M   'P 1'
#
loop_
_entity.id
_entity.type
_entity.pdbx_description
1 polymer ?
#
loop_
_entity_poly.entity_id
_entity_poly.type
_entity_poly.pdbx_seq_one_letter_code
_entity_poly.pdbx_strand_id
1 'polypeptide(L)'
;GLPTGTRSGTCPKPVSLLSLAPTVLELCGLPPVKAHDGPSLIPLLSNPKAHWPHVAITHLGSPGSFGLSAEHWRYIRYAGGGEELYNVETDPYEWRNLANQRAHQATLERLRALAPKKFAKFVQPKVETLPALKWEPLAAATKAPPSKPDGNPFDVVFINRSGRKVELFWMDRTGGRKPYVVIAHGAQYRQQTRP
;
A
#
# COMPACT_ATOMS: atom_id res chain seq x y z
N GLY A 1 3.37 13.12 -29.16
CA GLY A 1 4.81 12.82 -29.00
C GLY A 1 5.36 13.47 -27.73
N LEU A 2 6.58 13.09 -27.30
CA LEU A 2 7.25 13.78 -26.21
C LEU A 2 7.48 15.26 -26.56
N PRO A 3 7.50 16.18 -25.56
CA PRO A 3 7.80 17.59 -25.81
C PRO A 3 9.13 17.75 -26.54
N THR A 4 9.20 18.68 -27.47
CA THR A 4 10.45 19.02 -28.17
C THR A 4 11.50 19.45 -27.14
N GLY A 5 12.69 18.88 -27.23
CA GLY A 5 13.78 19.12 -26.28
C GLY A 5 13.85 18.15 -25.09
N THR A 6 12.95 17.16 -25.01
CA THR A 6 13.05 16.09 -23.99
C THR A 6 14.38 15.36 -24.13
N ARG A 7 15.21 15.39 -23.11
CA ARG A 7 16.48 14.67 -23.04
C ARG A 7 16.37 13.48 -22.09
N SER A 8 17.10 12.42 -22.37
CA SER A 8 17.29 11.35 -21.39
C SER A 8 17.92 11.90 -20.12
N GLY A 9 17.36 11.56 -18.97
CA GLY A 9 17.86 12.07 -17.70
C GLY A 9 17.08 11.50 -16.51
N THR A 10 17.61 11.73 -15.30
CA THR A 10 16.98 11.35 -14.05
C THR A 10 16.35 12.58 -13.40
N CYS A 11 15.10 12.47 -12.96
CA CYS A 11 14.40 13.48 -12.17
C CYS A 11 14.28 12.98 -10.73
N PRO A 12 14.89 13.66 -9.73
CA PRO A 12 14.83 13.26 -8.33
C PRO A 12 13.55 13.70 -7.60
N LYS A 13 12.63 14.38 -8.31
CA LYS A 13 11.40 14.88 -7.69
C LYS A 13 10.43 13.72 -7.38
N PRO A 14 9.79 13.72 -6.21
CA PRO A 14 8.78 12.72 -5.88
C PRO A 14 7.55 12.90 -6.76
N VAL A 15 7.11 11.82 -7.40
CA VAL A 15 5.93 11.81 -8.26
C VAL A 15 4.98 10.69 -7.86
N SER A 16 3.69 10.89 -8.10
CA SER A 16 2.65 9.91 -7.82
C SER A 16 2.22 9.19 -9.10
N LEU A 17 1.81 7.93 -8.98
CA LEU A 17 1.16 7.20 -10.08
C LEU A 17 -0.13 7.87 -10.56
N LEU A 18 -0.79 8.67 -9.72
CA LEU A 18 -1.96 9.48 -10.10
C LEU A 18 -1.65 10.49 -11.20
N SER A 19 -0.38 10.84 -11.38
CA SER A 19 0.08 11.75 -12.43
C SER A 19 0.16 11.13 -13.83
N LEU A 20 0.12 9.79 -13.96
CA LEU A 20 0.26 9.12 -15.25
C LEU A 20 -0.89 9.46 -16.20
N ALA A 21 -2.14 9.30 -15.75
CA ALA A 21 -3.31 9.56 -16.60
C ALA A 21 -3.37 11.00 -17.11
N PRO A 22 -3.26 12.07 -16.27
CA PRO A 22 -3.24 13.44 -16.75
C PRO A 22 -2.05 13.72 -17.68
N THR A 23 -0.90 13.13 -17.45
CA THR A 23 0.27 13.28 -18.34
C THR A 23 0.01 12.69 -19.73
N VAL A 24 -0.56 11.48 -19.80
CA VAL A 24 -0.90 10.84 -21.08
C VAL A 24 -1.95 11.65 -21.83
N LEU A 25 -3.00 12.14 -21.16
CA LEU A 25 -4.01 12.99 -21.78
C LEU A 25 -3.37 14.24 -22.40
N GLU A 26 -2.53 14.93 -21.66
CA GLU A 26 -1.86 16.14 -22.14
C GLU A 26 -0.90 15.83 -23.30
N LEU A 27 -0.15 14.73 -23.28
CA LEU A 27 0.69 14.27 -24.38
C LEU A 27 -0.10 13.97 -25.65
N CYS A 28 -1.35 13.53 -25.50
CA CYS A 28 -2.27 13.26 -26.61
C CYS A 28 -3.04 14.50 -27.08
N GLY A 29 -2.83 15.67 -26.47
CA GLY A 29 -3.58 16.89 -26.77
C GLY A 29 -5.05 16.83 -26.34
N LEU A 30 -5.39 15.93 -25.40
CA LEU A 30 -6.74 15.77 -24.88
C LEU A 30 -6.99 16.71 -23.68
N PRO A 31 -8.24 17.16 -23.47
CA PRO A 31 -8.55 18.05 -22.36
C PRO A 31 -8.37 17.33 -21.01
N PRO A 32 -8.01 18.06 -19.93
CA PRO A 32 -7.87 17.49 -18.60
C PRO A 32 -9.22 16.98 -18.07
N VAL A 33 -9.19 15.87 -17.34
CA VAL A 33 -10.36 15.29 -16.67
C VAL A 33 -10.39 15.74 -15.21
N LYS A 34 -11.45 16.44 -14.82
CA LYS A 34 -11.62 17.02 -13.47
C LYS A 34 -11.52 15.97 -12.32
N ALA A 35 -11.81 14.72 -12.60
CA ALA A 35 -11.75 13.62 -11.61
C ALA A 35 -10.32 13.10 -11.35
N HIS A 36 -9.31 13.60 -12.07
CA HIS A 36 -7.93 13.19 -11.85
C HIS A 36 -7.29 14.06 -10.77
N ASP A 37 -6.77 13.44 -9.72
CA ASP A 37 -6.18 14.13 -8.57
C ASP A 37 -4.68 14.47 -8.75
N GLY A 38 -4.01 13.85 -9.72
CA GLY A 38 -2.58 14.06 -9.97
C GLY A 38 -2.30 15.20 -10.95
N PRO A 39 -1.20 15.95 -10.75
CA PRO A 39 -0.71 16.90 -11.76
C PRO A 39 -0.06 16.18 -12.94
N SER A 40 -0.08 16.78 -14.12
CA SER A 40 0.70 16.28 -15.26
C SER A 40 2.20 16.44 -15.02
N LEU A 41 2.97 15.45 -15.49
CA LEU A 41 4.44 15.43 -15.40
C LEU A 41 5.13 16.14 -16.59
N ILE A 42 4.39 16.74 -17.52
CA ILE A 42 4.97 17.44 -18.69
C ILE A 42 6.03 18.46 -18.28
N PRO A 43 5.85 19.29 -17.22
CA PRO A 43 6.90 20.20 -16.79
C PRO A 43 8.22 19.50 -16.41
N LEU A 44 8.14 18.34 -15.76
CA LEU A 44 9.32 17.54 -15.37
C LEU A 44 9.93 16.78 -16.57
N LEU A 45 9.10 16.35 -17.51
CA LEU A 45 9.57 15.72 -18.76
C LEU A 45 10.32 16.72 -19.63
N SER A 46 9.91 17.98 -19.62
CA SER A 46 10.57 19.06 -20.35
C SER A 46 11.83 19.57 -19.65
N ASN A 47 11.79 19.65 -18.32
CA ASN A 47 12.90 20.07 -17.48
C ASN A 47 12.90 19.30 -16.14
N PRO A 48 13.75 18.28 -15.96
CA PRO A 48 13.83 17.51 -14.71
C PRO A 48 14.15 18.35 -13.45
N LYS A 49 14.66 19.57 -13.63
CA LYS A 49 14.96 20.54 -12.55
C LYS A 49 13.87 21.59 -12.35
N ALA A 50 12.74 21.48 -13.07
CA ALA A 50 11.64 22.43 -12.92
C ALA A 50 11.16 22.52 -11.45
N HIS A 51 10.62 23.68 -11.09
CA HIS A 51 9.96 23.82 -9.79
C HIS A 51 8.78 22.86 -9.70
N TRP A 52 8.76 22.02 -8.64
CA TRP A 52 7.75 20.99 -8.43
C TRP A 52 7.18 21.09 -7.02
N PRO A 53 6.07 21.80 -6.84
CA PRO A 53 5.48 22.02 -5.51
C PRO A 53 4.67 20.84 -4.98
N HIS A 54 4.55 19.76 -5.78
CA HIS A 54 3.71 18.63 -5.45
C HIS A 54 4.48 17.58 -4.62
N VAL A 55 3.73 16.88 -3.79
CA VAL A 55 4.21 15.74 -3.00
C VAL A 55 3.57 14.45 -3.50
N ALA A 56 4.25 13.33 -3.30
CA ALA A 56 3.67 12.03 -3.58
C ALA A 56 3.09 11.44 -2.28
N ILE A 57 1.82 11.03 -2.30
CA ILE A 57 1.14 10.45 -1.16
C ILE A 57 0.78 9.00 -1.46
N THR A 58 1.12 8.10 -0.54
CA THR A 58 0.76 6.68 -0.57
C THR A 58 -0.07 6.37 0.65
N HIS A 59 -1.31 5.89 0.47
CA HIS A 59 -2.15 5.46 1.57
C HIS A 59 -1.77 4.06 2.05
N LEU A 60 -1.76 3.87 3.36
CA LEU A 60 -1.35 2.64 4.03
C LEU A 60 -2.56 2.02 4.75
N GLY A 61 -3.12 0.96 4.19
CA GLY A 61 -4.14 0.12 4.84
C GLY A 61 -5.30 0.87 5.50
N SER A 62 -5.14 1.29 6.75
CA SER A 62 -6.20 1.96 7.52
C SER A 62 -6.37 3.43 7.13
N PRO A 63 -7.61 3.95 7.01
CA PRO A 63 -7.87 5.37 6.81
C PRO A 63 -7.17 6.23 7.87
N GLY A 64 -6.45 7.24 7.43
CA GLY A 64 -5.62 8.09 8.30
C GLY A 64 -4.15 7.71 8.35
N SER A 65 -3.77 6.53 7.83
CA SER A 65 -2.37 6.12 7.65
C SER A 65 -1.90 6.41 6.24
N PHE A 66 -0.78 7.11 6.10
CA PHE A 66 -0.18 7.44 4.81
C PHE A 66 1.32 7.72 4.93
N GLY A 67 2.02 7.54 3.83
CA GLY A 67 3.36 8.06 3.61
C GLY A 67 3.33 9.23 2.62
N LEU A 68 4.06 10.30 2.92
CA LEU A 68 4.22 11.49 2.09
C LEU A 68 5.69 11.63 1.72
N SER A 69 5.97 11.68 0.43
CA SER A 69 7.31 11.97 -0.11
C SER A 69 7.34 13.39 -0.64
N ALA A 70 8.20 14.20 -0.06
CA ALA A 70 8.56 15.52 -0.52
C ALA A 70 10.07 15.53 -0.80
N GLU A 71 10.56 16.37 -1.65
CA GLU A 71 11.95 16.46 -2.15
C GLU A 71 13.00 15.56 -1.43
N HIS A 72 13.47 15.97 -0.24
CA HIS A 72 14.45 15.23 0.56
C HIS A 72 13.84 14.59 1.81
N TRP A 73 12.50 14.60 1.93
CA TRP A 73 11.81 14.20 3.16
C TRP A 73 10.80 13.10 2.92
N ARG A 74 10.76 12.14 3.84
CA ARG A 74 9.68 11.18 4.00
C ARG A 74 8.96 11.46 5.32
N TYR A 75 7.66 11.67 5.24
CA TYR A 75 6.80 11.79 6.40
C TYR A 75 5.77 10.67 6.40
N ILE A 76 5.66 9.95 7.50
CA ILE A 76 4.69 8.87 7.68
C ILE A 76 3.80 9.23 8.86
N ARG A 77 2.51 9.05 8.68
CA ARG A 77 1.52 9.20 9.74
C ARG A 77 0.69 7.94 9.83
N TYR A 78 0.47 7.48 11.05
CA TYR A 78 -0.37 6.35 11.36
C TYR A 78 -1.74 6.81 11.88
N ALA A 79 -2.82 6.06 11.60
CA ALA A 79 -4.18 6.35 12.08
C ALA A 79 -4.26 6.45 13.62
N GLY A 80 -3.39 5.75 14.34
CA GLY A 80 -3.24 5.81 15.80
C GLY A 80 -2.51 7.04 16.33
N GLY A 81 -2.11 7.98 15.46
CA GLY A 81 -1.42 9.23 15.85
C GLY A 81 0.09 9.16 15.89
N GLY A 82 0.71 7.99 15.67
CA GLY A 82 2.17 7.88 15.51
C GLY A 82 2.66 8.59 14.26
N GLU A 83 3.86 9.16 14.33
CA GLU A 83 4.49 9.89 13.22
C GLU A 83 5.96 9.53 13.07
N GLU A 84 6.41 9.53 11.82
CA GLU A 84 7.82 9.36 11.48
C GLU A 84 8.23 10.42 10.46
N LEU A 85 9.47 10.89 10.59
CA LEU A 85 10.08 11.85 9.69
C LEU A 85 11.51 11.42 9.37
N TYR A 86 11.84 11.36 8.10
CA TYR A 86 13.16 10.97 7.62
C TYR A 86 13.69 11.97 6.60
N ASN A 87 14.98 12.27 6.67
CA ASN A 87 15.68 12.96 5.60
C ASN A 87 16.32 11.89 4.69
N VAL A 88 15.67 11.59 3.57
CA VAL A 88 16.08 10.51 2.65
C VAL A 88 17.36 10.82 1.87
N GLU A 89 17.86 12.04 1.91
CA GLU A 89 19.14 12.42 1.32
C GLU A 89 20.32 11.99 2.21
N THR A 90 20.19 12.18 3.54
CA THR A 90 21.23 11.85 4.52
C THR A 90 21.03 10.48 5.17
N ASP A 91 19.80 9.96 5.14
CA ASP A 91 19.40 8.66 5.68
C ASP A 91 18.50 7.92 4.67
N PRO A 92 19.05 7.40 3.55
CA PRO A 92 18.30 6.75 2.51
C PRO A 92 17.62 5.44 2.95
N TYR A 93 18.02 4.89 4.08
CA TYR A 93 17.44 3.67 4.66
C TYR A 93 16.39 3.94 5.75
N GLU A 94 16.12 5.22 6.05
CA GLU A 94 15.07 5.62 7.00
C GLU A 94 15.28 4.99 8.42
N TRP A 95 16.52 4.93 8.89
CA TRP A 95 16.85 4.32 10.19
C TRP A 95 16.62 5.25 11.38
N ARG A 96 16.64 6.58 11.17
CA ARG A 96 16.56 7.57 12.24
C ARG A 96 15.29 8.39 12.13
N ASN A 97 14.30 8.06 12.94
CA ASN A 97 13.08 8.87 13.04
C ASN A 97 13.38 10.23 13.69
N LEU A 98 13.16 11.31 12.93
CA LEU A 98 13.40 12.70 13.31
C LEU A 98 12.15 13.41 13.85
N ALA A 99 10.98 12.76 13.86
CA ALA A 99 9.70 13.39 14.20
C ALA A 99 9.67 14.04 15.60
N ASN A 100 10.41 13.48 16.56
CA ASN A 100 10.47 13.98 17.92
C ASN A 100 11.64 14.95 18.17
N GLN A 101 12.42 15.29 17.15
CA GLN A 101 13.57 16.18 17.31
C GLN A 101 13.16 17.64 17.11
N ARG A 102 13.45 18.48 18.10
CA ARG A 102 13.12 19.92 18.09
C ARG A 102 13.65 20.64 16.85
N ALA A 103 14.83 20.27 16.38
CA ALA A 103 15.47 20.86 15.20
C ALA A 103 14.65 20.67 13.90
N HIS A 104 13.77 19.68 13.85
CA HIS A 104 12.99 19.33 12.65
C HIS A 104 11.50 19.64 12.76
N GLN A 105 11.05 20.31 13.85
CA GLN A 105 9.63 20.61 14.08
C GLN A 105 9.03 21.48 12.98
N ALA A 106 9.73 22.50 12.52
CA ALA A 106 9.25 23.35 11.42
C ALA A 106 9.03 22.56 10.12
N THR A 107 9.92 21.62 9.82
CA THR A 107 9.78 20.71 8.67
C THR A 107 8.58 19.78 8.86
N LEU A 108 8.43 19.20 10.04
CA LEU A 108 7.32 18.32 10.38
C LEU A 108 5.97 19.04 10.23
N GLU A 109 5.84 20.25 10.75
CA GLU A 109 4.63 21.07 10.64
C GLU A 109 4.30 21.42 9.18
N ARG A 110 5.31 21.77 8.39
CA ARG A 110 5.14 22.00 6.95
C ARG A 110 4.60 20.76 6.24
N LEU A 111 5.12 19.57 6.54
CA LEU A 111 4.68 18.32 5.91
C LEU A 111 3.28 17.90 6.42
N ARG A 112 2.97 18.13 7.70
CA ARG A 112 1.60 17.97 8.24
C ARG A 112 0.58 18.84 7.51
N ALA A 113 0.95 20.07 7.14
CA ALA A 113 0.06 20.97 6.40
C ALA A 113 -0.25 20.45 4.98
N LEU A 114 0.63 19.67 4.38
CA LEU A 114 0.46 19.03 3.07
C LEU A 114 -0.27 17.68 3.14
N ALA A 115 -0.54 17.17 4.35
CA ALA A 115 -1.17 15.90 4.57
C ALA A 115 -2.64 15.87 4.13
N PRO A 116 -3.17 14.73 3.67
CA PRO A 116 -4.58 14.59 3.36
C PRO A 116 -5.46 14.88 4.59
N LYS A 117 -6.50 15.68 4.39
CA LYS A 117 -7.49 16.01 5.43
C LYS A 117 -8.71 15.10 5.41
N LYS A 118 -8.93 14.39 4.32
CA LYS A 118 -10.06 13.49 4.11
C LYS A 118 -9.55 12.13 3.65
N PHE A 119 -10.13 11.08 4.19
CA PHE A 119 -9.82 9.70 3.84
C PHE A 119 -11.11 8.99 3.44
N ALA A 120 -11.03 8.16 2.40
CA ALA A 120 -12.12 7.27 2.06
C ALA A 120 -12.38 6.30 3.20
N LYS A 121 -13.64 5.94 3.42
CA LYS A 121 -13.99 4.88 4.37
C LYS A 121 -13.38 3.56 3.91
N PHE A 122 -12.87 2.78 4.85
CA PHE A 122 -12.44 1.42 4.55
C PHE A 122 -13.66 0.60 4.13
N VAL A 123 -13.70 0.19 2.88
CA VAL A 123 -14.73 -0.71 2.38
C VAL A 123 -14.17 -2.13 2.49
N GLN A 124 -14.69 -2.91 3.41
CA GLN A 124 -14.41 -4.35 3.40
C GLN A 124 -14.98 -4.95 2.11
N PRO A 125 -14.21 -5.73 1.36
CA PRO A 125 -14.75 -6.42 0.21
C PRO A 125 -15.95 -7.27 0.68
N LYS A 126 -17.08 -7.19 -0.04
CA LYS A 126 -18.24 -8.05 0.23
C LYS A 126 -17.79 -9.50 0.06
N VAL A 127 -17.76 -10.23 1.16
CA VAL A 127 -17.40 -11.65 1.18
C VAL A 127 -18.55 -12.51 0.59
N GLU A 128 -19.73 -11.91 0.40
CA GLU A 128 -20.97 -12.58 -0.01
C GLU A 128 -20.93 -13.30 -1.38
N THR A 129 -19.92 -12.98 -2.22
CA THR A 129 -19.80 -13.53 -3.56
C THR A 129 -18.71 -14.60 -3.71
N LEU A 130 -17.98 -14.90 -2.64
CA LEU A 130 -16.94 -15.92 -2.70
C LEU A 130 -17.59 -17.32 -2.64
N PRO A 131 -17.26 -18.24 -3.56
CA PRO A 131 -17.73 -19.60 -3.48
C PRO A 131 -17.27 -20.25 -2.18
N ALA A 132 -18.16 -20.93 -1.48
CA ALA A 132 -17.80 -21.69 -0.30
C ALA A 132 -16.88 -22.85 -0.67
N LEU A 133 -15.74 -22.95 -0.03
CA LEU A 133 -14.87 -24.09 -0.18
C LEU A 133 -15.50 -25.33 0.50
N LYS A 134 -15.43 -26.47 -0.17
CA LYS A 134 -15.85 -27.73 0.41
C LYS A 134 -14.87 -28.14 1.51
N TRP A 135 -15.40 -28.38 2.71
CA TRP A 135 -14.60 -28.87 3.83
C TRP A 135 -14.40 -30.39 3.69
N GLU A 136 -13.15 -30.80 3.76
CA GLU A 136 -12.81 -32.22 3.84
C GLU A 136 -12.72 -32.66 5.31
N PRO A 137 -13.18 -33.87 5.67
CA PRO A 137 -13.03 -34.41 7.01
C PRO A 137 -11.56 -34.50 7.43
N LEU A 138 -11.28 -34.34 8.72
CA LEU A 138 -9.92 -34.41 9.25
C LEU A 138 -9.19 -35.72 8.87
N ALA A 139 -9.92 -36.85 8.79
CA ALA A 139 -9.38 -38.12 8.34
C ALA A 139 -8.90 -38.11 6.88
N ALA A 140 -9.57 -37.30 6.01
CA ALA A 140 -9.13 -37.11 4.63
C ALA A 140 -7.93 -36.15 4.57
N ALA A 141 -7.86 -35.15 5.44
CA ALA A 141 -6.76 -34.20 5.50
C ALA A 141 -5.41 -34.84 5.84
N THR A 142 -5.41 -35.96 6.57
CA THR A 142 -4.17 -36.72 6.87
C THR A 142 -3.60 -37.40 5.62
N LYS A 143 -4.39 -37.56 4.57
CA LYS A 143 -3.97 -38.16 3.29
C LYS A 143 -3.81 -37.11 2.19
N ALA A 144 -4.00 -35.84 2.53
CA ALA A 144 -3.84 -34.75 1.55
C ALA A 144 -2.39 -34.67 1.06
N PRO A 145 -2.17 -34.43 -0.23
CA PRO A 145 -0.83 -34.19 -0.74
C PRO A 145 -0.22 -32.96 -0.07
N PRO A 146 1.12 -32.91 0.09
CA PRO A 146 1.77 -31.72 0.62
C PRO A 146 1.52 -30.50 -0.26
N SER A 147 1.44 -29.33 0.35
CA SER A 147 1.30 -28.06 -0.37
C SER A 147 2.44 -27.85 -1.37
N LYS A 148 2.09 -27.48 -2.60
CA LYS A 148 3.06 -27.09 -3.64
C LYS A 148 2.98 -25.59 -3.84
N PRO A 149 4.08 -24.83 -3.81
CA PRO A 149 4.07 -23.37 -3.98
C PRO A 149 4.18 -22.95 -5.46
N ASP A 150 3.53 -23.65 -6.36
CA ASP A 150 3.69 -23.52 -7.81
C ASP A 150 2.52 -22.82 -8.54
N GLY A 151 1.47 -22.45 -7.83
CA GLY A 151 0.32 -21.74 -8.41
C GLY A 151 0.34 -20.23 -8.20
N ASN A 152 -0.58 -19.53 -8.89
CA ASN A 152 -0.81 -18.12 -8.68
C ASN A 152 -1.36 -17.87 -7.26
N PRO A 153 -0.93 -16.81 -6.58
CA PRO A 153 -1.44 -16.48 -5.27
C PRO A 153 -2.93 -16.12 -5.33
N PHE A 154 -3.70 -16.58 -4.36
CA PHE A 154 -5.09 -16.21 -4.17
C PHE A 154 -5.41 -16.02 -2.68
N ASP A 155 -6.47 -15.29 -2.39
CA ASP A 155 -6.90 -15.04 -1.03
C ASP A 155 -7.99 -16.03 -0.60
N VAL A 156 -7.83 -16.58 0.60
CA VAL A 156 -8.86 -17.36 1.29
C VAL A 156 -9.33 -16.60 2.52
N VAL A 157 -10.64 -16.48 2.70
CA VAL A 157 -11.24 -15.88 3.89
C VAL A 157 -11.85 -16.99 4.74
N PHE A 158 -11.31 -17.16 5.93
CA PHE A 158 -11.84 -18.07 6.94
C PHE A 158 -12.81 -17.32 7.85
N ILE A 159 -14.06 -17.78 7.92
CA ILE A 159 -15.10 -17.17 8.78
C ILE A 159 -15.48 -18.18 9.84
N ASN A 160 -15.24 -17.84 11.11
CA ASN A 160 -15.58 -18.74 12.20
C ASN A 160 -17.03 -18.51 12.69
N ARG A 161 -17.93 -19.44 12.36
CA ARG A 161 -19.33 -19.46 12.84
C ARG A 161 -19.62 -20.62 13.80
N SER A 162 -18.58 -21.25 14.39
CA SER A 162 -18.70 -22.50 15.13
C SER A 162 -19.19 -22.35 16.58
N GLY A 163 -19.40 -21.14 17.09
CA GLY A 163 -19.73 -20.89 18.51
C GLY A 163 -18.52 -20.92 19.45
N ARG A 164 -17.33 -21.28 18.99
CA ARG A 164 -16.10 -21.42 19.78
C ARG A 164 -14.90 -20.85 19.03
N LYS A 165 -13.75 -20.73 19.69
CA LYS A 165 -12.49 -20.44 19.02
C LYS A 165 -12.06 -21.61 18.12
N VAL A 166 -11.53 -21.31 16.93
CA VAL A 166 -11.00 -22.26 15.96
C VAL A 166 -9.55 -21.94 15.70
N GLU A 167 -8.71 -22.97 15.71
CA GLU A 167 -7.30 -22.84 15.36
C GLU A 167 -7.09 -23.29 13.92
N LEU A 168 -6.41 -22.46 13.12
CA LEU A 168 -5.92 -22.83 11.79
C LEU A 168 -4.49 -23.35 11.90
N PHE A 169 -4.24 -24.43 11.19
CA PHE A 169 -2.92 -25.00 11.04
C PHE A 169 -2.52 -25.01 9.58
N TRP A 170 -1.27 -24.71 9.33
CA TRP A 170 -0.66 -24.92 8.04
C TRP A 170 -0.01 -26.31 8.00
N MET A 171 -0.21 -27.02 6.90
CA MET A 171 0.45 -28.31 6.67
C MET A 171 1.74 -28.06 5.90
N ASP A 172 2.88 -28.35 6.50
CA ASP A 172 4.17 -28.20 5.84
C ASP A 172 4.40 -29.29 4.77
N ARG A 173 5.50 -29.18 4.03
CA ARG A 173 5.84 -30.09 2.94
C ARG A 173 6.08 -31.54 3.40
N THR A 174 6.29 -31.77 4.67
CA THR A 174 6.50 -33.07 5.28
C THR A 174 5.22 -33.63 5.91
N GLY A 175 4.10 -32.90 5.85
CA GLY A 175 2.83 -33.26 6.48
C GLY A 175 2.74 -32.84 7.93
N GLY A 176 3.72 -32.11 8.44
CA GLY A 176 3.70 -31.57 9.81
C GLY A 176 2.73 -30.41 9.97
N ARG A 177 2.00 -30.37 11.10
CA ARG A 177 1.07 -29.29 11.44
C ARG A 177 1.82 -28.15 12.13
N LYS A 178 1.70 -26.94 11.62
CA LYS A 178 2.20 -25.73 12.26
C LYS A 178 1.04 -24.82 12.62
N PRO A 179 0.93 -24.37 13.87
CA PRO A 179 -0.13 -23.43 14.27
C PRO A 179 0.03 -22.13 13.49
N TYR A 180 -1.08 -21.59 13.01
CA TYR A 180 -1.07 -20.43 12.15
C TYR A 180 -1.79 -19.24 12.81
N VAL A 181 -3.08 -19.38 13.11
CA VAL A 181 -3.87 -18.35 13.75
C VAL A 181 -5.06 -18.95 14.50
N VAL A 182 -5.47 -18.28 15.58
CA VAL A 182 -6.70 -18.58 16.33
C VAL A 182 -7.78 -17.56 15.91
N ILE A 183 -8.93 -18.05 15.44
CA ILE A 183 -10.04 -17.22 15.01
C ILE A 183 -11.15 -17.33 16.06
N ALA A 184 -11.51 -16.21 16.69
CA ALA A 184 -12.64 -16.17 17.62
C ALA A 184 -13.97 -16.42 16.90
N HIS A 185 -15.01 -16.85 17.67
CA HIS A 185 -16.36 -16.95 17.10
C HIS A 185 -16.83 -15.60 16.56
N GLY A 186 -17.46 -15.59 15.38
CA GLY A 186 -17.91 -14.39 14.68
C GLY A 186 -16.81 -13.60 13.96
N ALA A 187 -15.54 -13.93 14.21
CA ALA A 187 -14.42 -13.29 13.53
C ALA A 187 -14.10 -13.95 12.18
N GLN A 188 -13.38 -13.21 11.36
CA GLN A 188 -12.84 -13.69 10.10
C GLN A 188 -11.33 -13.44 10.02
N TYR A 189 -10.65 -14.27 9.23
CA TYR A 189 -9.22 -14.14 8.93
C TYR A 189 -8.97 -14.35 7.44
N ARG A 190 -8.26 -13.42 6.82
CA ARG A 190 -7.89 -13.47 5.40
C ARG A 190 -6.44 -13.94 5.28
N GLN A 191 -6.24 -14.95 4.45
CA GLN A 191 -4.94 -15.53 4.15
C GLN A 191 -4.69 -15.54 2.66
N GLN A 192 -3.56 -14.98 2.23
CA GLN A 192 -3.06 -15.21 0.90
C GLN A 192 -2.34 -16.57 0.86
N THR A 193 -2.69 -17.38 -0.11
CA THR A 193 -2.10 -18.72 -0.30
C THR A 193 -1.84 -18.98 -1.78
N ARG A 194 -1.25 -20.13 -2.07
CA ARG A 194 -1.05 -20.65 -3.43
C ARG A 194 -1.59 -22.07 -3.49
N PRO A 195 -2.08 -22.53 -4.67
CA PRO A 195 -2.52 -23.91 -4.83
C PRO A 195 -1.43 -24.92 -4.51
#